data_dbf3819675ae8f90e49ba45641ae9714
#
_entry.id   dbf3819675ae8f90e49ba45641ae9714
#
_cell.length_a   1.000
_cell.length_b   1.000
_cell.length_c   1.000
_cell.angle_alpha   90.00
_cell.angle_beta   90.00
_cell.angle_gamma   90.00
#
_symmetry.space_group_name_H-M   'P 1'
#
loop_
_entity.id
_entity.type
_entity.pdbx_description
1 polymer ?
#
loop_
_entity_poly.entity_id
_entity_poly.type
_entity_poly.pdbx_seq_one_letter_code
_entity_poly.pdbx_strand_id
1 'polypeptide(L)'
;MEYRLGVLGGMGPQATNTFYQFVIDRTEASCDQEHVNALILSDSQMPDRTEAILGSEGEREAVFQRLLADARLLEGAGCTVIAVPCNTSHFFLDRVQEQVGVPILHMIRETARLLASQGVKRPGILATDGTIQSGLYQKEFEAVGIQATVPTPPAQKLVMSLIYDDVKSGRDGD
;
A
#
# COMPACT_ATOMS: atom_id res chain seq x y z
N MET A 1 -6.94 24.05 -9.74
CA MET A 1 -5.80 23.50 -8.97
C MET A 1 -5.21 22.41 -9.82
N GLU A 2 -3.92 22.45 -10.10
CA GLU A 2 -3.27 21.41 -10.90
C GLU A 2 -3.21 20.14 -10.08
N TYR A 3 -3.70 19.02 -10.64
CA TYR A 3 -3.68 17.72 -9.97
C TYR A 3 -2.26 17.14 -10.04
N ARG A 4 -1.70 16.75 -8.89
CA ARG A 4 -0.40 16.09 -8.81
C ARG A 4 -0.45 14.88 -7.88
N LEU A 5 -0.18 13.71 -8.43
CA LEU A 5 -0.10 12.46 -7.68
C LEU A 5 1.26 12.36 -6.95
N GLY A 6 1.24 12.23 -5.63
CA GLY A 6 2.39 11.77 -4.86
C GLY A 6 2.37 10.25 -4.73
N VAL A 7 3.47 9.59 -5.04
CA VAL A 7 3.64 8.15 -4.81
C VAL A 7 4.65 7.95 -3.68
N LEU A 8 4.16 7.54 -2.50
CA LEU A 8 5.00 7.16 -1.37
C LEU A 8 5.35 5.67 -1.50
N GLY A 9 6.50 5.42 -2.10
CA GLY A 9 6.95 4.11 -2.54
C GLY A 9 8.23 3.63 -1.88
N GLY A 10 8.94 2.71 -2.54
CA GLY A 10 10.19 2.11 -2.07
C GLY A 10 10.03 0.88 -1.17
N MET A 11 8.79 0.45 -0.91
CA MET A 11 8.44 -0.60 0.06
C MET A 11 7.78 -1.88 -0.56
N GLY A 12 8.13 -2.47 -1.73
CA GLY A 12 9.40 -2.32 -2.42
C GLY A 12 9.41 -1.43 -3.65
N PRO A 13 10.61 -1.19 -4.15
CA PRO A 13 10.84 -0.40 -5.36
C PRO A 13 10.16 -0.99 -6.59
N GLN A 14 10.18 -2.30 -6.76
CA GLN A 14 9.52 -2.97 -7.88
C GLN A 14 8.01 -2.74 -7.89
N ALA A 15 7.35 -2.85 -6.72
CA ALA A 15 5.92 -2.57 -6.60
C ALA A 15 5.60 -1.10 -6.92
N THR A 16 6.49 -0.18 -6.55
CA THR A 16 6.38 1.24 -6.86
C THR A 16 6.45 1.49 -8.37
N ASN A 17 7.41 0.87 -9.04
CA ASN A 17 7.58 0.96 -10.49
C ASN A 17 6.36 0.37 -11.22
N THR A 18 5.91 -0.81 -10.81
CA THR A 18 4.72 -1.46 -11.38
C THR A 18 3.45 -0.61 -11.20
N PHE A 19 3.29 0.01 -10.02
CA PHE A 19 2.17 0.92 -9.76
C PHE A 19 2.19 2.10 -10.74
N TYR A 20 3.35 2.75 -10.92
CA TYR A 20 3.46 3.87 -11.83
C TYR A 20 3.25 3.46 -13.29
N GLN A 21 3.74 2.29 -13.69
CA GLN A 21 3.44 1.74 -15.02
C GLN A 21 1.91 1.58 -15.21
N PHE A 22 1.20 1.07 -14.20
CA PHE A 22 -0.26 0.99 -14.27
C PHE A 22 -0.95 2.35 -14.34
N VAL A 23 -0.41 3.39 -13.72
CA VAL A 23 -0.93 4.75 -13.86
C VAL A 23 -0.79 5.22 -15.31
N ILE A 24 0.37 4.98 -15.93
CA ILE A 24 0.61 5.31 -17.36
C ILE A 24 -0.37 4.54 -18.25
N ASP A 25 -0.41 3.22 -18.11
CA ASP A 25 -1.19 2.32 -18.98
C ASP A 25 -2.70 2.56 -18.92
N ARG A 26 -3.20 3.11 -17.80
CA ARG A 26 -4.62 3.39 -17.58
C ARG A 26 -5.01 4.85 -17.77
N THR A 27 -4.05 5.71 -18.07
CA THR A 27 -4.33 7.10 -18.43
C THR A 27 -4.63 7.19 -19.92
N GLU A 28 -5.84 7.62 -20.26
CA GLU A 28 -6.19 7.93 -21.65
C GLU A 28 -5.50 9.24 -22.04
N ALA A 29 -4.40 9.15 -22.78
CA ALA A 29 -3.59 10.28 -23.18
C ALA A 29 -3.12 10.13 -24.63
N SER A 30 -3.18 11.20 -25.39
CA SER A 30 -2.69 11.29 -26.78
C SER A 30 -1.31 11.95 -26.87
N CYS A 31 -0.86 12.60 -25.80
CA CYS A 31 0.45 13.24 -25.70
C CYS A 31 0.92 13.30 -24.22
N ASP A 32 2.18 13.62 -24.00
CA ASP A 32 2.81 13.63 -22.67
C ASP A 32 2.07 14.53 -21.67
N GLN A 33 1.51 15.66 -22.12
CA GLN A 33 0.85 16.66 -21.30
C GLN A 33 -0.51 16.22 -20.76
N GLU A 34 -1.08 15.15 -21.29
CA GLU A 34 -2.35 14.57 -20.84
C GLU A 34 -2.16 13.47 -19.81
N HIS A 35 -0.92 13.04 -19.55
CA HIS A 35 -0.61 12.08 -18.50
C HIS A 35 -0.72 12.67 -17.10
N VAL A 36 -0.91 11.79 -16.11
CA VAL A 36 -0.95 12.18 -14.69
C VAL A 36 0.39 12.76 -14.27
N ASN A 37 0.38 14.02 -13.83
CA ASN A 37 1.56 14.65 -13.22
C ASN A 37 1.87 13.95 -11.89
N ALA A 38 3.03 13.30 -11.77
CA ALA A 38 3.38 12.49 -10.61
C ALA A 38 4.75 12.85 -10.03
N LEU A 39 4.85 12.77 -8.71
CA LEU A 39 6.10 12.82 -7.95
C LEU A 39 6.25 11.49 -7.20
N ILE A 40 7.31 10.75 -7.50
CA ILE A 40 7.56 9.44 -6.91
C ILE A 40 8.70 9.55 -5.90
N LEU A 41 8.40 9.28 -4.64
CA LEU A 41 9.36 9.13 -3.56
C LEU A 41 9.56 7.64 -3.31
N SER A 42 10.70 7.09 -3.71
CA SER A 42 11.05 5.69 -3.49
C SER A 42 12.00 5.55 -2.29
N ASP A 43 11.43 5.50 -1.07
CA ASP A 43 12.20 5.32 0.17
C ASP A 43 12.44 3.82 0.46
N SER A 44 13.52 3.29 -0.08
CA SER A 44 13.92 1.89 0.14
C SER A 44 14.56 1.64 1.51
N GLN A 45 14.83 2.69 2.29
CA GLN A 45 15.38 2.59 3.65
C GLN A 45 14.29 2.57 4.74
N MET A 46 13.03 2.57 4.35
CA MET A 46 11.90 2.40 5.28
C MET A 46 12.06 1.08 6.05
N PRO A 47 12.04 1.07 7.40
CA PRO A 47 12.15 -0.16 8.19
C PRO A 47 11.09 -1.20 7.81
N ASP A 48 11.34 -2.48 8.08
CA ASP A 48 10.36 -3.53 7.72
C ASP A 48 9.07 -3.34 8.51
N ARG A 49 7.95 -3.21 7.77
CA ARG A 49 6.62 -2.92 8.32
C ARG A 49 6.02 -4.13 9.01
N THR A 50 6.32 -5.35 8.52
CA THR A 50 5.86 -6.59 9.16
C THR A 50 6.55 -6.78 10.51
N GLU A 51 7.87 -6.65 10.56
CA GLU A 51 8.63 -6.71 11.80
C GLU A 51 8.14 -5.66 12.80
N ALA A 52 7.93 -4.42 12.35
CA ALA A 52 7.45 -3.35 13.21
C ALA A 52 6.05 -3.62 13.77
N ILE A 53 5.11 -4.12 12.97
CA ILE A 53 3.73 -4.44 13.41
C ILE A 53 3.75 -5.55 14.47
N LEU A 54 4.57 -6.58 14.26
CA LEU A 54 4.69 -7.73 15.16
C LEU A 54 5.61 -7.47 16.36
N GLY A 55 6.42 -6.44 16.29
CA GLY A 55 7.42 -6.06 17.27
C GLY A 55 6.95 -5.09 18.34
N SER A 56 7.86 -4.25 18.80
CA SER A 56 7.66 -3.29 19.88
C SER A 56 6.93 -2.02 19.42
N GLU A 57 6.43 -1.24 20.38
CA GLU A 57 5.86 0.09 20.12
C GLU A 57 6.89 1.05 19.51
N GLY A 58 8.16 0.97 19.94
CA GLY A 58 9.24 1.80 19.38
C GLY A 58 9.49 1.53 17.91
N GLU A 59 9.42 0.27 17.46
CA GLU A 59 9.55 -0.10 16.06
C GLU A 59 8.36 0.38 15.23
N ARG A 60 7.13 0.26 15.75
CA ARG A 60 5.93 0.84 15.12
C ARG A 60 6.03 2.36 14.99
N GLU A 61 6.48 3.03 16.03
CA GLU A 61 6.66 4.48 16.02
C GLU A 61 7.72 4.91 14.99
N ALA A 62 8.83 4.19 14.87
CA ALA A 62 9.87 4.49 13.87
C ALA A 62 9.34 4.43 12.43
N VAL A 63 8.56 3.39 12.10
CA VAL A 63 7.89 3.29 10.77
C VAL A 63 6.89 4.41 10.58
N PHE A 64 6.05 4.69 11.58
CA PHE A 64 5.06 5.76 11.50
C PHE A 64 5.72 7.13 11.24
N GLN A 65 6.74 7.49 12.00
CA GLN A 65 7.43 8.77 11.84
C GLN A 65 8.09 8.91 10.48
N ARG A 66 8.64 7.82 9.93
CA ARG A 66 9.22 7.83 8.59
C ARG A 66 8.15 8.03 7.51
N LEU A 67 7.05 7.27 7.57
CA LEU A 67 5.92 7.44 6.65
C LEU A 67 5.33 8.86 6.71
N LEU A 68 5.23 9.43 7.90
CA LEU A 68 4.76 10.80 8.10
C LEU A 68 5.70 11.83 7.48
N ALA A 69 7.00 11.67 7.66
CA ALA A 69 8.01 12.56 7.06
C ALA A 69 7.93 12.52 5.54
N ASP A 70 7.81 11.34 4.95
CA ASP A 70 7.69 11.15 3.51
C ASP A 70 6.38 11.73 2.96
N ALA A 71 5.27 11.53 3.66
CA ALA A 71 3.98 12.10 3.28
C ALA A 71 4.01 13.64 3.30
N ARG A 72 4.62 14.23 4.33
CA ARG A 72 4.82 15.69 4.43
C ARG A 72 5.75 16.24 3.35
N LEU A 73 6.77 15.47 2.95
CA LEU A 73 7.65 15.84 1.84
C LEU A 73 6.85 15.94 0.53
N LEU A 74 6.01 14.95 0.24
CA LEU A 74 5.15 14.94 -0.94
C LEU A 74 4.11 16.08 -0.90
N GLU A 75 3.48 16.31 0.24
CA GLU A 75 2.56 17.42 0.45
C GLU A 75 3.27 18.77 0.23
N GLY A 76 4.44 18.98 0.85
CA GLY A 76 5.24 20.19 0.69
C GLY A 76 5.74 20.42 -0.73
N ALA A 77 5.90 19.35 -1.52
CA ALA A 77 6.22 19.42 -2.95
C ALA A 77 4.99 19.69 -3.84
N GLY A 78 3.82 19.96 -3.24
CA GLY A 78 2.60 20.32 -3.95
C GLY A 78 1.82 19.15 -4.52
N CYS A 79 2.02 17.92 -4.01
CA CYS A 79 1.12 16.82 -4.32
C CYS A 79 -0.27 17.09 -3.75
N THR A 80 -1.30 16.76 -4.50
CA THR A 80 -2.71 17.01 -4.13
C THR A 80 -3.43 15.73 -3.66
N VAL A 81 -2.79 14.60 -3.86
CA VAL A 81 -3.22 13.27 -3.39
C VAL A 81 -1.99 12.38 -3.27
N ILE A 82 -1.99 11.45 -2.32
CA ILE A 82 -0.90 10.49 -2.11
C ILE A 82 -1.42 9.06 -2.31
N ALA A 83 -0.69 8.24 -3.07
CA ALA A 83 -0.89 6.80 -3.17
C ALA A 83 0.30 6.06 -2.54
N VAL A 84 0.02 4.94 -1.87
CA VAL A 84 1.05 4.12 -1.19
C VAL A 84 0.97 2.68 -1.68
N PRO A 85 1.80 2.27 -2.66
CA PRO A 85 1.77 0.92 -3.23
C PRO A 85 2.45 -0.11 -2.32
N CYS A 86 1.98 -0.20 -1.08
CA CYS A 86 2.46 -1.13 -0.07
C CYS A 86 1.33 -1.53 0.88
N ASN A 87 0.90 -2.79 0.83
CA ASN A 87 -0.20 -3.29 1.66
C ASN A 87 0.05 -3.08 3.16
N THR A 88 1.18 -3.54 3.67
CA THR A 88 1.50 -3.55 5.10
C THR A 88 1.57 -2.13 5.70
N SER A 89 1.99 -1.13 4.91
CA SER A 89 2.05 0.27 5.36
C SER A 89 0.69 0.85 5.70
N HIS A 90 -0.41 0.30 5.16
CA HIS A 90 -1.77 0.77 5.43
C HIS A 90 -2.18 0.65 6.90
N PHE A 91 -1.48 -0.19 7.69
CA PHE A 91 -1.64 -0.22 9.14
C PHE A 91 -1.39 1.14 9.81
N PHE A 92 -0.52 1.96 9.23
CA PHE A 92 -0.12 3.26 9.77
C PHE A 92 -0.84 4.44 9.13
N LEU A 93 -1.51 4.25 7.98
CA LEU A 93 -1.94 5.37 7.14
C LEU A 93 -3.10 6.18 7.71
N ASP A 94 -3.99 5.60 8.49
CA ASP A 94 -5.03 6.38 9.19
C ASP A 94 -4.39 7.43 10.10
N ARG A 95 -3.37 7.01 10.86
CA ARG A 95 -2.62 7.88 11.76
C ARG A 95 -1.78 8.93 11.02
N VAL A 96 -1.23 8.58 9.84
CA VAL A 96 -0.53 9.54 8.97
C VAL A 96 -1.52 10.55 8.39
N GLN A 97 -2.69 10.10 7.93
CA GLN A 97 -3.73 10.97 7.37
C GLN A 97 -4.20 12.05 8.36
N GLU A 98 -4.22 11.76 9.65
CA GLU A 98 -4.56 12.75 10.68
C GLU A 98 -3.56 13.92 10.76
N GLN A 99 -2.37 13.78 10.17
CA GLN A 99 -1.27 14.73 10.30
C GLN A 99 -0.82 15.36 8.98
N VAL A 100 -1.52 15.08 7.88
CA VAL A 100 -1.32 15.70 6.56
C VAL A 100 -2.65 16.20 6.02
N GLY A 101 -2.62 17.29 5.27
CA GLY A 101 -3.81 17.94 4.71
C GLY A 101 -4.25 17.35 3.37
N VAL A 102 -3.36 16.60 2.69
CA VAL A 102 -3.68 15.98 1.41
C VAL A 102 -4.27 14.58 1.62
N PRO A 103 -5.29 14.17 0.82
CA PRO A 103 -5.87 12.84 0.96
C PRO A 103 -4.87 11.74 0.59
N ILE A 104 -4.82 10.68 1.40
CA ILE A 104 -4.09 9.45 1.11
C ILE A 104 -5.08 8.41 0.60
N LEU A 105 -4.85 7.89 -0.61
CA LEU A 105 -5.66 6.81 -1.19
C LEU A 105 -5.45 5.51 -0.40
N HIS A 106 -6.47 5.08 0.30
CA HIS A 106 -6.39 3.87 1.12
C HIS A 106 -6.71 2.63 0.28
N MET A 107 -5.68 2.00 -0.28
CA MET A 107 -5.79 0.90 -1.23
C MET A 107 -6.73 -0.23 -0.75
N ILE A 108 -6.69 -0.59 0.53
CA ILE A 108 -7.53 -1.66 1.08
C ILE A 108 -9.00 -1.26 1.08
N ARG A 109 -9.34 0.00 1.43
CA ARG A 109 -10.71 0.53 1.35
C ARG A 109 -11.22 0.55 -0.08
N GLU A 110 -10.40 1.00 -1.02
CA GLU A 110 -10.79 1.00 -2.43
C GLU A 110 -10.99 -0.43 -2.97
N THR A 111 -10.14 -1.38 -2.54
CA THR A 111 -10.31 -2.81 -2.87
C THR A 111 -11.63 -3.34 -2.28
N ALA A 112 -11.94 -3.02 -1.04
CA ALA A 112 -13.19 -3.44 -0.39
C ALA A 112 -14.43 -2.90 -1.13
N ARG A 113 -14.43 -1.62 -1.49
CA ARG A 113 -15.50 -0.97 -2.26
C ARG A 113 -15.68 -1.61 -3.64
N LEU A 114 -14.57 -1.85 -4.35
CA LEU A 114 -14.60 -2.48 -5.66
C LEU A 114 -15.18 -3.90 -5.59
N LEU A 115 -14.72 -4.73 -4.67
CA LEU A 115 -15.21 -6.09 -4.50
C LEU A 115 -16.70 -6.12 -4.11
N ALA A 116 -17.13 -5.20 -3.25
CA ALA A 116 -18.54 -5.04 -2.88
C ALA A 116 -19.40 -4.68 -4.10
N SER A 117 -18.96 -3.75 -4.93
CA SER A 117 -19.67 -3.36 -6.16
C SER A 117 -19.77 -4.49 -7.18
N GLN A 118 -18.83 -5.42 -7.18
CA GLN A 118 -18.82 -6.63 -8.02
C GLN A 118 -19.60 -7.80 -7.39
N GLY A 119 -20.18 -7.62 -6.20
CA GLY A 119 -20.96 -8.66 -5.52
C GLY A 119 -20.10 -9.78 -4.90
N VAL A 120 -18.78 -9.60 -4.79
CA VAL A 120 -17.89 -10.59 -4.17
C VAL A 120 -18.18 -10.67 -2.67
N LYS A 121 -18.38 -11.88 -2.14
CA LYS A 121 -18.74 -12.10 -0.73
C LYS A 121 -17.63 -12.73 0.10
N ARG A 122 -16.74 -13.52 -0.51
CA ARG A 122 -15.72 -14.30 0.21
C ARG A 122 -14.39 -14.32 -0.55
N PRO A 123 -13.66 -13.20 -0.62
CA PRO A 123 -12.33 -13.17 -1.22
C PRO A 123 -11.30 -13.87 -0.31
N GLY A 124 -10.26 -14.44 -0.92
CA GLY A 124 -9.05 -14.87 -0.21
C GLY A 124 -8.04 -13.73 -0.10
N ILE A 125 -7.36 -13.61 1.06
CA ILE A 125 -6.30 -12.63 1.28
C ILE A 125 -4.96 -13.36 1.25
N LEU A 126 -4.07 -12.97 0.32
CA LEU A 126 -2.67 -13.39 0.29
C LEU A 126 -1.81 -12.16 0.62
N ALA A 127 -1.22 -12.13 1.80
CA ALA A 127 -0.47 -10.99 2.31
C ALA A 127 0.60 -11.43 3.32
N THR A 128 1.45 -10.48 3.77
CA THR A 128 2.44 -10.73 4.82
C THR A 128 1.77 -11.02 6.17
N ASP A 129 2.50 -11.67 7.07
CA ASP A 129 2.03 -11.96 8.44
C ASP A 129 1.60 -10.68 9.16
N GLY A 130 2.33 -9.60 9.02
CA GLY A 130 1.96 -8.30 9.59
C GLY A 130 0.61 -7.79 9.08
N THR A 131 0.35 -7.92 7.78
CA THR A 131 -0.93 -7.54 7.18
C THR A 131 -2.08 -8.44 7.67
N ILE A 132 -1.87 -9.76 7.71
CA ILE A 132 -2.90 -10.70 8.19
C ILE A 132 -3.20 -10.49 9.67
N GLN A 133 -2.17 -10.38 10.52
CA GLN A 133 -2.33 -10.25 11.98
C GLN A 133 -2.88 -8.88 12.39
N SER A 134 -2.62 -7.82 11.60
CA SER A 134 -3.23 -6.51 11.85
C SER A 134 -4.75 -6.51 11.72
N GLY A 135 -5.34 -7.49 11.03
CA GLY A 135 -6.77 -7.54 10.77
C GLY A 135 -7.31 -6.42 9.86
N LEU A 136 -6.43 -5.66 9.22
CA LEU A 136 -6.80 -4.46 8.48
C LEU A 136 -7.73 -4.76 7.29
N TYR A 137 -7.43 -5.79 6.51
CA TYR A 137 -8.31 -6.23 5.43
C TYR A 137 -9.66 -6.72 5.94
N GLN A 138 -9.64 -7.52 7.01
CA GLN A 138 -10.86 -8.05 7.62
C GLN A 138 -11.78 -6.91 8.07
N LYS A 139 -11.24 -5.92 8.77
CA LYS A 139 -11.97 -4.73 9.22
C LYS A 139 -12.62 -3.96 8.06
N GLU A 140 -11.86 -3.64 7.01
CA GLU A 140 -12.36 -2.88 5.87
C GLU A 140 -13.36 -3.68 5.02
N PHE A 141 -13.20 -5.00 4.94
CA PHE A 141 -14.12 -5.89 4.22
C PHE A 141 -15.44 -6.10 4.98
N GLU A 142 -15.38 -6.30 6.30
CA GLU A 142 -16.56 -6.40 7.16
C GLU A 142 -17.42 -5.14 7.08
N ALA A 143 -16.79 -3.96 7.02
CA ALA A 143 -17.50 -2.68 6.89
C ALA A 143 -18.38 -2.57 5.63
N VAL A 144 -18.09 -3.38 4.58
CA VAL A 144 -18.88 -3.44 3.34
C VAL A 144 -19.61 -4.79 3.15
N GLY A 145 -19.71 -5.59 4.20
CA GLY A 145 -20.46 -6.87 4.19
C GLY A 145 -19.74 -8.01 3.46
N ILE A 146 -18.40 -7.97 3.39
CA ILE A 146 -17.55 -9.01 2.81
C ILE A 146 -16.90 -9.81 3.94
N GLN A 147 -16.91 -11.15 3.83
CA GLN A 147 -16.24 -12.05 4.76
C GLN A 147 -15.02 -12.68 4.09
N ALA A 148 -13.85 -12.11 4.35
CA ALA A 148 -12.61 -12.61 3.78
C ALA A 148 -12.12 -13.90 4.44
N THR A 149 -11.35 -14.69 3.69
CA THR A 149 -10.63 -15.87 4.19
C THR A 149 -9.13 -15.64 4.10
N VAL A 150 -8.39 -16.25 5.02
CA VAL A 150 -6.92 -16.21 5.05
C VAL A 150 -6.35 -17.61 4.89
N PRO A 151 -5.09 -17.77 4.45
CA PRO A 151 -4.45 -19.06 4.35
C PRO A 151 -4.38 -19.79 5.70
N THR A 152 -4.33 -21.13 5.64
CA THR A 152 -3.96 -21.92 6.82
C THR A 152 -2.50 -21.66 7.22
N PRO A 153 -2.08 -21.91 8.48
CA PRO A 153 -0.71 -21.64 8.90
C PRO A 153 0.38 -22.25 8.01
N PRO A 154 0.27 -23.50 7.50
CA PRO A 154 1.23 -24.02 6.53
C PRO A 154 1.25 -23.27 5.21
N ALA A 155 0.08 -22.92 4.67
CA ALA A 155 -0.02 -22.17 3.41
C ALA A 155 0.47 -20.71 3.58
N GLN A 156 0.27 -20.09 4.74
CA GLN A 156 0.78 -18.75 5.04
C GLN A 156 2.32 -18.69 4.99
N LYS A 157 3.03 -19.75 5.42
CA LYS A 157 4.49 -19.82 5.27
C LYS A 157 4.93 -19.78 3.82
N LEU A 158 4.20 -20.46 2.92
CA LEU A 158 4.47 -20.40 1.49
C LEU A 158 4.21 -19.00 0.91
N VAL A 159 3.15 -18.33 1.36
CA VAL A 159 2.87 -16.93 0.98
C VAL A 159 4.00 -16.00 1.43
N MET A 160 4.52 -16.16 2.64
CA MET A 160 5.65 -15.37 3.15
C MET A 160 6.91 -15.61 2.30
N SER A 161 7.25 -16.89 2.00
CA SER A 161 8.37 -17.21 1.12
C SER A 161 8.22 -16.57 -0.25
N LEU A 162 7.06 -16.71 -0.90
CA LEU A 162 6.77 -16.09 -2.19
C LEU A 162 6.98 -14.57 -2.14
N ILE A 163 6.51 -13.89 -1.08
CA ILE A 163 6.62 -12.43 -0.97
C ILE A 163 8.08 -12.00 -0.75
N TYR A 164 8.82 -12.65 0.15
CA TYR A 164 10.16 -12.20 0.55
C TYR A 164 11.28 -12.79 -0.31
N ASP A 165 11.19 -14.08 -0.65
CA ASP A 165 12.25 -14.79 -1.36
C ASP A 165 12.18 -14.58 -2.87
N ASP A 166 10.98 -14.35 -3.43
CA ASP A 166 10.78 -14.16 -4.86
C ASP A 166 10.45 -12.69 -5.20
N VAL A 167 9.25 -12.20 -4.85
CA VAL A 167 8.75 -10.90 -5.30
C VAL A 167 9.62 -9.73 -4.80
N LYS A 168 9.92 -9.67 -3.49
CA LYS A 168 10.73 -8.57 -2.93
C LYS A 168 12.21 -8.69 -3.27
N SER A 169 12.71 -9.89 -3.51
CA SER A 169 14.10 -10.12 -3.94
C SER A 169 14.33 -9.82 -5.44
N GLY A 170 13.25 -9.56 -6.18
CA GLY A 170 13.30 -9.32 -7.62
C GLY A 170 13.58 -10.59 -8.43
N ARG A 171 13.36 -11.77 -7.88
CA ARG A 171 13.37 -13.02 -8.63
C ARG A 171 12.01 -13.17 -9.29
N ASP A 172 11.99 -13.32 -10.59
CA ASP A 172 10.81 -13.77 -11.30
C ASP A 172 10.62 -15.23 -10.88
N GLY A 173 9.50 -15.51 -10.22
CA GLY A 173 9.24 -16.85 -9.67
C GLY A 173 9.28 -17.91 -10.79
N ASP A 174 10.37 -18.66 -10.85
CA ASP A 174 10.55 -19.85 -11.67
C ASP A 174 10.00 -21.09 -10.96
#